data_ae07d0324d890cd348aef36ad5955ec3
#
_entry.id   ae07d0324d890cd348aef36ad5955ec3
#
_cell.length_a   1.000
_cell.length_b   1.000
_cell.length_c   1.000
_cell.angle_alpha   90.00
_cell.angle_beta   90.00
_cell.angle_gamma   90.00
#
_symmetry.space_group_name_H-M   'P 1'
#
loop_
_entity.id
_entity.type
_entity.pdbx_description
1 polymer ?
#
loop_
_entity_poly.entity_id
_entity_poly.type
_entity_poly.pdbx_seq_one_letter_code
_entity_poly.pdbx_strand_id
1 'polypeptide(L)'
;VRMWGSLGWAAATFVAGRVININVNLTFWIASVSAVVAMICIFLTKVEISGQEQQKTESLKLTDVLHLVRTTKFWFLMLFMVGVTQIYEVYDQQFATYFVSQFSSKAEGNQFLGDLSAVQVFLEFVFLFVTPWFVNKTTAKWALIIAGAIMSLRIIGSSLPFGSIWVAAMKMIHSLEKPLILVAIFKYITVNFDQRLSSTMYLLYLFMGSLVVSVFSPIVGHMYEVLNFPITYVILGSIAGLFTIISCFTLTADKKNGERYLE
;
A
#
# COMPACT_ATOMS: atom_id res chain seq x y z
N VAL A 1 -10.95 -12.79 1.83
CA VAL A 1 -10.22 -13.06 0.58
C VAL A 1 -8.80 -12.50 0.63
N ARG A 2 -8.59 -11.20 0.96
CA ARG A 2 -7.25 -10.55 0.92
C ARG A 2 -6.23 -11.18 1.87
N MET A 3 -6.65 -11.70 3.01
CA MET A 3 -5.77 -12.35 4.00
C MET A 3 -5.06 -13.59 3.43
N TRP A 4 -5.77 -14.41 2.64
CA TRP A 4 -5.17 -15.55 1.94
C TRP A 4 -4.12 -15.13 0.92
N GLY A 5 -4.34 -13.95 0.27
CA GLY A 5 -3.34 -13.34 -0.60
C GLY A 5 -2.04 -13.00 0.12
N SER A 6 -2.11 -12.49 1.35
CA SER A 6 -0.91 -12.20 2.17
C SER A 6 -0.12 -13.48 2.50
N LEU A 7 -0.80 -14.59 2.83
CA LEU A 7 -0.12 -15.87 3.07
C LEU A 7 0.57 -16.39 1.80
N GLY A 8 -0.12 -16.31 0.64
CA GLY A 8 0.46 -16.67 -0.65
C GLY A 8 1.68 -15.81 -1.00
N TRP A 9 1.60 -14.51 -0.73
CA TRP A 9 2.71 -13.58 -0.93
C TRP A 9 3.90 -13.91 -0.01
N ALA A 10 3.67 -14.20 1.27
CA ALA A 10 4.72 -14.61 2.20
C ALA A 10 5.46 -15.86 1.72
N ALA A 11 4.73 -16.89 1.28
CA ALA A 11 5.32 -18.09 0.70
C ALA A 11 6.11 -17.79 -0.57
N ALA A 12 5.58 -16.96 -1.46
CA ALA A 12 6.23 -16.57 -2.71
C ALA A 12 7.55 -15.82 -2.47
N THR A 13 7.59 -14.86 -1.54
CA THR A 13 8.81 -14.08 -1.24
C THR A 13 9.89 -14.95 -0.59
N PHE A 14 9.50 -15.88 0.28
CA PHE A 14 10.42 -16.84 0.88
C PHE A 14 11.10 -17.73 -0.18
N VAL A 15 10.34 -18.23 -1.13
CA VAL A 15 10.86 -19.04 -2.24
C VAL A 15 11.69 -18.19 -3.20
N ALA A 16 11.20 -17.00 -3.57
CA ALA A 16 11.86 -16.12 -4.52
C ALA A 16 13.27 -15.70 -4.06
N GLY A 17 13.47 -15.40 -2.77
CA GLY A 17 14.78 -15.04 -2.22
C GLY A 17 15.86 -16.13 -2.37
N ARG A 18 15.43 -17.38 -2.49
CA ARG A 18 16.33 -18.54 -2.73
C ARG A 18 16.52 -18.84 -4.21
N VAL A 19 15.43 -18.82 -4.95
CA VAL A 19 15.42 -19.16 -6.39
C VAL A 19 16.21 -18.16 -7.21
N ILE A 20 16.17 -16.87 -6.88
CA ILE A 20 16.91 -15.82 -7.58
C ILE A 20 18.44 -16.05 -7.54
N ASN A 21 18.94 -16.70 -6.48
CA ASN A 21 20.35 -17.02 -6.33
C ASN A 21 20.77 -18.23 -7.17
N ILE A 22 19.82 -19.11 -7.56
CA ILE A 22 20.07 -20.26 -8.43
C ILE A 22 20.04 -19.81 -9.89
N ASN A 23 18.96 -19.18 -10.30
CA ASN A 23 18.79 -18.65 -11.65
C ASN A 23 17.63 -17.65 -11.68
N VAL A 24 17.93 -16.40 -12.08
CA VAL A 24 16.94 -15.33 -12.19
C VAL A 24 15.78 -15.71 -13.11
N ASN A 25 16.03 -16.45 -14.20
CA ASN A 25 14.98 -16.87 -15.14
C ASN A 25 13.94 -17.80 -14.49
N LEU A 26 14.33 -18.59 -13.47
CA LEU A 26 13.38 -19.47 -12.76
C LEU A 26 12.31 -18.69 -12.04
N THR A 27 12.61 -17.47 -11.56
CA THR A 27 11.59 -16.62 -10.90
C THR A 27 10.49 -16.22 -11.87
N PHE A 28 10.83 -15.89 -13.14
CA PHE A 28 9.87 -15.59 -14.19
C PHE A 28 9.04 -16.81 -14.59
N TRP A 29 9.66 -17.99 -14.69
CA TRP A 29 8.94 -19.22 -14.99
C TRP A 29 7.95 -19.59 -13.89
N ILE A 30 8.34 -19.50 -12.61
CA ILE A 30 7.46 -19.74 -11.47
C ILE A 30 6.28 -18.76 -11.48
N ALA A 31 6.55 -17.47 -11.72
CA ALA A 31 5.49 -16.46 -11.81
C ALA A 31 4.51 -16.76 -12.96
N SER A 32 5.03 -17.16 -14.14
CA SER A 32 4.21 -17.50 -15.30
C SER A 32 3.34 -18.73 -15.05
N VAL A 33 3.87 -19.78 -14.47
CA VAL A 33 3.11 -20.99 -14.11
C VAL A 33 2.04 -20.65 -13.07
N SER A 34 2.39 -19.87 -12.05
CA SER A 34 1.43 -19.43 -11.03
C SER A 34 0.28 -18.62 -11.64
N ALA A 35 0.57 -17.74 -12.61
CA ALA A 35 -0.45 -16.97 -13.32
C ALA A 35 -1.40 -17.87 -14.13
N VAL A 36 -0.87 -18.88 -14.81
CA VAL A 36 -1.68 -19.88 -15.55
C VAL A 36 -2.57 -20.67 -14.60
N VAL A 37 -2.04 -21.12 -13.47
CA VAL A 37 -2.82 -21.83 -12.43
C VAL A 37 -3.93 -20.94 -11.90
N ALA A 38 -3.63 -19.67 -11.58
CA ALA A 38 -4.63 -18.71 -11.11
C ALA A 38 -5.72 -18.49 -12.16
N MET A 39 -5.36 -18.37 -13.43
CA MET A 39 -6.32 -18.24 -14.54
C MET A 39 -7.24 -19.46 -14.62
N ILE A 40 -6.70 -20.67 -14.55
CA ILE A 40 -7.49 -21.92 -14.55
C ILE A 40 -8.44 -21.93 -13.34
N CYS A 41 -7.97 -21.58 -12.14
CA CYS A 41 -8.82 -21.50 -10.94
C CYS A 41 -9.98 -20.50 -11.12
N ILE A 42 -9.73 -19.34 -11.73
CA ILE A 42 -10.77 -18.34 -12.00
C ILE A 42 -11.83 -18.92 -12.98
N PHE A 43 -11.41 -19.60 -14.06
CA PHE A 43 -12.33 -20.23 -15.01
C PHE A 43 -13.17 -21.35 -14.38
N LEU A 44 -12.59 -22.09 -13.41
CA LEU A 44 -13.31 -23.15 -12.70
C LEU A 44 -14.23 -22.63 -11.61
N THR A 45 -14.06 -21.38 -11.15
CA THR A 45 -14.88 -20.78 -10.10
C THR A 45 -16.21 -20.34 -10.70
N LYS A 46 -17.29 -21.02 -10.31
CA LYS A 46 -18.67 -20.60 -10.61
C LYS A 46 -19.06 -19.51 -9.59
N VAL A 47 -19.27 -18.30 -10.09
CA VAL A 47 -19.81 -17.21 -9.26
C VAL A 47 -21.34 -17.30 -9.33
N GLU A 48 -21.97 -17.78 -8.28
CA GLU A 48 -23.42 -17.66 -8.11
C GLU A 48 -23.72 -16.23 -7.64
N ILE A 49 -24.15 -15.40 -8.57
CA ILE A 49 -24.64 -14.06 -8.24
C ILE A 49 -26.03 -14.25 -7.64
N SER A 50 -26.15 -14.09 -6.31
CA SER A 50 -27.47 -14.15 -5.66
C SER A 50 -28.35 -13.01 -6.20
N GLY A 51 -29.58 -13.33 -6.62
CA GLY A 51 -30.49 -12.36 -7.22
C GLY A 51 -30.85 -11.14 -6.36
N GLN A 52 -30.44 -11.12 -5.08
CA GLN A 52 -30.58 -9.98 -4.18
C GLN A 52 -29.52 -8.89 -4.41
N GLU A 53 -28.35 -9.24 -4.96
CA GLU A 53 -27.33 -8.25 -5.30
C GLU A 53 -27.65 -7.53 -6.62
N GLN A 54 -28.37 -8.16 -7.54
CA GLN A 54 -28.79 -7.55 -8.79
C GLN A 54 -29.80 -6.41 -8.62
N GLN A 55 -30.63 -6.44 -7.58
CA GLN A 55 -31.65 -5.39 -7.33
C GLN A 55 -31.11 -4.12 -6.69
N LYS A 56 -29.91 -4.14 -6.13
CA LYS A 56 -29.28 -2.96 -5.48
C LYS A 56 -28.26 -2.22 -6.35
N THR A 57 -27.94 -2.70 -7.51
CA THR A 57 -27.03 -2.02 -8.42
C THR A 57 -27.81 -1.01 -9.26
N GLU A 58 -28.23 0.11 -8.67
CA GLU A 58 -28.54 1.29 -9.49
C GLU A 58 -27.31 1.56 -10.35
N SER A 59 -27.51 1.59 -11.66
CA SER A 59 -26.43 1.77 -12.63
C SER A 59 -25.69 3.08 -12.33
N LEU A 60 -24.40 2.97 -11.95
CA LEU A 60 -23.54 4.14 -11.77
C LEU A 60 -23.52 4.94 -13.08
N LYS A 61 -23.94 6.18 -13.01
CA LYS A 61 -23.90 7.12 -14.15
C LYS A 61 -22.55 7.82 -14.17
N LEU A 62 -22.05 8.12 -15.34
CA LEU A 62 -20.83 8.92 -15.51
C LEU A 62 -20.96 10.28 -14.78
N THR A 63 -22.18 10.82 -14.69
CA THR A 63 -22.49 12.04 -13.95
C THR A 63 -22.15 11.93 -12.46
N ASP A 64 -22.34 10.76 -11.83
CA ASP A 64 -22.06 10.54 -10.41
C ASP A 64 -20.53 10.56 -10.16
N VAL A 65 -19.76 9.97 -11.08
CA VAL A 65 -18.30 10.01 -11.05
C VAL A 65 -17.77 11.42 -11.27
N LEU A 66 -18.35 12.17 -12.23
CA LEU A 66 -17.96 13.56 -12.48
C LEU A 66 -18.31 14.46 -11.28
N HIS A 67 -19.43 14.23 -10.62
CA HIS A 67 -19.80 14.93 -9.40
C HIS A 67 -18.79 14.62 -8.27
N LEU A 68 -18.41 13.35 -8.10
CA LEU A 68 -17.41 12.93 -7.11
C LEU A 68 -16.09 13.67 -7.31
N VAL A 69 -15.55 13.68 -8.54
CA VAL A 69 -14.28 14.33 -8.87
C VAL A 69 -14.34 15.87 -8.69
N ARG A 70 -15.54 16.46 -8.72
CA ARG A 70 -15.71 17.90 -8.44
C ARG A 70 -15.69 18.22 -6.95
N THR A 71 -15.84 17.23 -6.06
CA THR A 71 -15.87 17.50 -4.61
C THR A 71 -14.47 17.73 -4.06
N THR A 72 -14.28 18.77 -3.27
CA THR A 72 -13.01 19.08 -2.60
C THR A 72 -12.54 17.96 -1.68
N LYS A 73 -13.47 17.24 -1.04
CA LYS A 73 -13.17 16.10 -0.17
C LYS A 73 -12.47 14.97 -0.91
N PHE A 74 -12.84 14.74 -2.19
CA PHE A 74 -12.17 13.76 -3.05
C PHE A 74 -10.69 14.12 -3.25
N TRP A 75 -10.40 15.36 -3.60
CA TRP A 75 -9.04 15.81 -3.84
C TRP A 75 -8.18 15.82 -2.57
N PHE A 76 -8.76 16.11 -1.41
CA PHE A 76 -8.04 16.00 -0.14
C PHE A 76 -7.66 14.55 0.20
N LEU A 77 -8.55 13.58 -0.07
CA LEU A 77 -8.20 12.18 0.06
C LEU A 77 -7.12 11.77 -0.95
N MET A 78 -7.27 12.18 -2.22
CA MET A 78 -6.26 11.91 -3.25
C MET A 78 -4.91 12.54 -2.91
N LEU A 79 -4.88 13.72 -2.34
CA LEU A 79 -3.65 14.40 -1.88
C LEU A 79 -2.90 13.54 -0.83
N PHE A 80 -3.63 13.03 0.17
CA PHE A 80 -3.04 12.09 1.14
C PHE A 80 -2.53 10.82 0.46
N MET A 81 -3.34 10.23 -0.40
CA MET A 81 -3.00 8.98 -1.08
C MET A 81 -1.77 9.12 -1.97
N VAL A 82 -1.72 10.18 -2.77
CA VAL A 82 -0.59 10.48 -3.65
C VAL A 82 0.66 10.86 -2.85
N GLY A 83 0.53 11.72 -1.85
CA GLY A 83 1.67 12.25 -1.10
C GLY A 83 2.24 11.31 -0.05
N VAL A 84 1.49 10.27 0.35
CA VAL A 84 1.93 9.28 1.34
C VAL A 84 2.11 7.92 0.70
N THR A 85 1.03 7.29 0.20
CA THR A 85 1.10 5.89 -0.23
C THR A 85 1.90 5.72 -1.53
N GLN A 86 1.85 6.67 -2.47
CA GLN A 86 2.61 6.57 -3.72
C GLN A 86 4.10 6.91 -3.53
N ILE A 87 4.42 7.77 -2.58
CA ILE A 87 5.82 8.00 -2.17
C ILE A 87 6.44 6.70 -1.62
N TYR A 88 5.67 5.93 -0.85
CA TYR A 88 6.11 4.61 -0.42
C TYR A 88 6.35 3.65 -1.60
N GLU A 89 5.44 3.59 -2.58
CA GLU A 89 5.61 2.70 -3.74
C GLU A 89 6.91 3.02 -4.51
N VAL A 90 7.22 4.29 -4.69
CA VAL A 90 8.48 4.73 -5.35
C VAL A 90 9.71 4.39 -4.49
N TYR A 91 9.63 4.55 -3.17
CA TYR A 91 10.67 4.13 -2.23
C TYR A 91 10.90 2.61 -2.29
N ASP A 92 9.83 1.80 -2.29
CA ASP A 92 9.93 0.34 -2.22
C ASP A 92 10.51 -0.27 -3.50
N GLN A 93 10.35 0.38 -4.67
CA GLN A 93 10.90 -0.09 -5.94
C GLN A 93 12.41 -0.32 -5.90
N GLN A 94 13.17 0.50 -5.20
CA GLN A 94 14.62 0.41 -5.10
C GLN A 94 15.12 -0.10 -3.74
N PHE A 95 14.19 -0.39 -2.81
CA PHE A 95 14.53 -0.88 -1.48
C PHE A 95 15.38 -2.14 -1.51
N ALA A 96 15.01 -3.10 -2.37
CA ALA A 96 15.77 -4.36 -2.51
C ALA A 96 17.22 -4.13 -2.90
N THR A 97 17.48 -3.22 -3.85
CA THR A 97 18.82 -2.85 -4.30
C THR A 97 19.63 -2.26 -3.15
N TYR A 98 19.06 -1.31 -2.43
CA TYR A 98 19.71 -0.69 -1.27
C TYR A 98 19.97 -1.70 -0.16
N PHE A 99 18.97 -2.53 0.19
CA PHE A 99 19.10 -3.49 1.28
C PHE A 99 20.18 -4.53 1.00
N VAL A 100 20.18 -5.11 -0.21
CA VAL A 100 21.16 -6.12 -0.62
C VAL A 100 22.58 -5.53 -0.67
N SER A 101 22.72 -4.24 -1.00
CA SER A 101 24.03 -3.57 -1.00
C SER A 101 24.69 -3.44 0.40
N GLN A 102 23.91 -3.64 1.47
CA GLN A 102 24.44 -3.64 2.85
C GLN A 102 25.13 -4.96 3.26
N PHE A 103 25.10 -5.98 2.40
CA PHE A 103 25.67 -7.30 2.67
C PHE A 103 26.95 -7.52 1.87
N SER A 104 27.85 -8.33 2.41
CA SER A 104 29.12 -8.71 1.75
C SER A 104 28.88 -9.58 0.51
N SER A 105 27.79 -10.33 0.48
CA SER A 105 27.40 -11.19 -0.65
C SER A 105 25.97 -10.86 -1.10
N LYS A 106 25.77 -10.69 -2.42
CA LYS A 106 24.44 -10.52 -3.00
C LYS A 106 23.52 -11.72 -2.72
N ALA A 107 24.07 -12.92 -2.70
CA ALA A 107 23.30 -14.15 -2.43
C ALA A 107 22.74 -14.15 -1.00
N GLU A 108 23.58 -13.77 -0.02
CA GLU A 108 23.16 -13.62 1.37
C GLU A 108 22.09 -12.53 1.52
N GLY A 109 22.31 -11.35 0.92
CA GLY A 109 21.36 -10.23 0.95
C GLY A 109 20.00 -10.60 0.33
N ASN A 110 19.97 -11.29 -0.81
CA ASN A 110 18.74 -11.74 -1.46
C ASN A 110 17.97 -12.76 -0.60
N GLN A 111 18.69 -13.72 0.00
CA GLN A 111 18.06 -14.70 0.88
C GLN A 111 17.48 -14.02 2.11
N PHE A 112 18.26 -13.17 2.77
CA PHE A 112 17.79 -12.44 3.95
C PHE A 112 16.58 -11.54 3.63
N LEU A 113 16.60 -10.86 2.49
CA LEU A 113 15.47 -10.05 2.03
C LEU A 113 14.21 -10.90 1.79
N GLY A 114 14.35 -12.07 1.22
CA GLY A 114 13.26 -13.02 1.01
C GLY A 114 12.63 -13.47 2.34
N ASP A 115 13.48 -13.87 3.29
CA ASP A 115 13.05 -14.31 4.63
C ASP A 115 12.40 -13.13 5.41
N LEU A 116 13.01 -11.95 5.39
CA LEU A 116 12.50 -10.73 6.00
C LEU A 116 11.12 -10.35 5.42
N SER A 117 10.98 -10.40 4.10
CA SER A 117 9.72 -10.09 3.43
C SER A 117 8.64 -11.11 3.74
N ALA A 118 8.99 -12.39 3.85
CA ALA A 118 8.05 -13.44 4.24
C ALA A 118 7.52 -13.22 5.68
N VAL A 119 8.41 -12.92 6.62
CA VAL A 119 8.03 -12.61 8.02
C VAL A 119 7.21 -11.33 8.08
N GLN A 120 7.61 -10.28 7.36
CA GLN A 120 6.88 -9.02 7.30
C GLN A 120 5.44 -9.22 6.82
N VAL A 121 5.24 -9.96 5.72
CA VAL A 121 3.90 -10.18 5.16
C VAL A 121 3.06 -11.12 6.04
N PHE A 122 3.69 -12.08 6.72
CA PHE A 122 3.00 -12.88 7.74
C PHE A 122 2.52 -12.01 8.91
N LEU A 123 3.33 -11.08 9.39
CA LEU A 123 2.91 -10.13 10.43
C LEU A 123 1.82 -9.18 9.92
N GLU A 124 1.88 -8.75 8.66
CA GLU A 124 0.81 -7.98 8.01
C GLU A 124 -0.53 -8.74 8.07
N PHE A 125 -0.50 -10.05 7.78
CA PHE A 125 -1.66 -10.92 7.94
C PHE A 125 -2.20 -10.90 9.37
N VAL A 126 -1.35 -11.04 10.37
CA VAL A 126 -1.75 -10.99 11.79
C VAL A 126 -2.35 -9.63 12.17
N PHE A 127 -1.71 -8.54 11.76
CA PHE A 127 -2.19 -7.19 12.06
C PHE A 127 -3.53 -6.86 11.38
N LEU A 128 -3.87 -7.49 10.25
CA LEU A 128 -5.18 -7.33 9.62
C LEU A 128 -6.35 -7.74 10.52
N PHE A 129 -6.14 -8.61 11.51
CA PHE A 129 -7.19 -8.96 12.48
C PHE A 129 -7.40 -7.88 13.54
N VAL A 130 -6.32 -7.20 13.95
CA VAL A 130 -6.36 -6.20 15.04
C VAL A 130 -6.72 -4.81 14.52
N THR A 131 -6.32 -4.49 13.31
CA THR A 131 -6.48 -3.16 12.70
C THR A 131 -7.92 -2.66 12.66
N PRO A 132 -8.96 -3.45 12.30
CA PRO A 132 -10.34 -2.96 12.30
C PRO A 132 -10.80 -2.48 13.69
N TRP A 133 -10.40 -3.17 14.76
CA TRP A 133 -10.70 -2.75 16.13
C TRP A 133 -10.04 -1.39 16.43
N PHE A 134 -8.77 -1.22 16.09
CA PHE A 134 -8.04 0.03 16.29
C PHE A 134 -8.66 1.18 15.50
N VAL A 135 -8.96 0.99 14.22
CA VAL A 135 -9.57 2.01 13.34
C VAL A 135 -10.98 2.39 13.82
N ASN A 136 -11.73 1.44 14.38
CA ASN A 136 -13.05 1.73 14.94
C ASN A 136 -12.97 2.59 16.22
N LYS A 137 -11.91 2.43 17.00
CA LYS A 137 -11.70 3.18 18.24
C LYS A 137 -11.13 4.60 17.98
N THR A 138 -10.24 4.73 16.97
CA THR A 138 -9.53 6.00 16.70
C THR A 138 -10.19 6.92 15.68
N THR A 139 -11.03 6.44 14.82
CA THR A 139 -11.58 7.05 13.59
C THR A 139 -10.70 6.83 12.36
N ALA A 140 -11.31 6.85 11.16
CA ALA A 140 -10.60 6.61 9.91
C ALA A 140 -9.57 7.72 9.62
N LYS A 141 -9.92 8.98 9.86
CA LYS A 141 -9.01 10.12 9.69
C LYS A 141 -7.72 9.95 10.50
N TRP A 142 -7.84 9.74 11.81
CA TRP A 142 -6.67 9.64 12.67
C TRP A 142 -5.85 8.37 12.41
N ALA A 143 -6.49 7.28 12.03
CA ALA A 143 -5.80 6.07 11.62
C ALA A 143 -4.93 6.30 10.37
N LEU A 144 -5.43 7.05 9.36
CA LEU A 144 -4.65 7.44 8.19
C LEU A 144 -3.46 8.34 8.56
N ILE A 145 -3.67 9.33 9.42
CA ILE A 145 -2.61 10.25 9.85
C ILE A 145 -1.52 9.51 10.64
N ILE A 146 -1.91 8.63 11.56
CA ILE A 146 -0.95 7.81 12.32
C ILE A 146 -0.15 6.92 11.37
N ALA A 147 -0.80 6.27 10.41
CA ALA A 147 -0.12 5.43 9.44
C ALA A 147 0.84 6.23 8.54
N GLY A 148 0.44 7.42 8.09
CA GLY A 148 1.30 8.32 7.32
C GLY A 148 2.51 8.81 8.12
N ALA A 149 2.34 9.12 9.39
CA ALA A 149 3.43 9.51 10.28
C ALA A 149 4.42 8.35 10.50
N ILE A 150 3.92 7.14 10.77
CA ILE A 150 4.76 5.94 10.89
C ILE A 150 5.55 5.72 9.60
N MET A 151 4.88 5.80 8.43
CA MET A 151 5.51 5.63 7.12
C MET A 151 6.62 6.65 6.88
N SER A 152 6.36 7.94 7.12
CA SER A 152 7.34 9.01 7.00
C SER A 152 8.57 8.75 7.86
N LEU A 153 8.36 8.50 9.17
CA LEU A 153 9.44 8.22 10.12
C LEU A 153 10.24 6.97 9.75
N ARG A 154 9.58 5.93 9.24
CA ARG A 154 10.22 4.69 8.80
C ARG A 154 11.10 4.91 7.56
N ILE A 155 10.61 5.64 6.56
CA ILE A 155 11.38 5.94 5.35
C ILE A 155 12.62 6.77 5.73
N ILE A 156 12.46 7.82 6.56
CA ILE A 156 13.58 8.60 7.08
C ILE A 156 14.51 7.72 7.92
N GLY A 157 13.96 6.89 8.81
CA GLY A 157 14.75 5.96 9.64
C GLY A 157 15.60 5.00 8.82
N SER A 158 15.12 4.58 7.63
CA SER A 158 15.89 3.72 6.72
C SER A 158 17.13 4.40 6.14
N SER A 159 17.25 5.72 6.23
CA SER A 159 18.43 6.47 5.78
C SER A 159 19.59 6.44 6.77
N LEU A 160 19.35 6.05 8.04
CA LEU A 160 20.35 6.11 9.08
C LEU A 160 21.41 5.00 8.90
N PRO A 161 22.69 5.29 9.08
CA PRO A 161 23.79 4.37 8.79
C PRO A 161 24.06 3.33 9.90
N PHE A 162 23.01 2.65 10.38
CA PHE A 162 23.11 1.65 11.43
C PHE A 162 23.19 0.20 10.92
N GLY A 163 23.40 0.03 9.62
CA GLY A 163 23.60 -1.29 8.98
C GLY A 163 22.32 -2.04 8.64
N SER A 164 22.51 -3.25 8.08
CA SER A 164 21.42 -4.07 7.50
C SER A 164 20.33 -4.45 8.50
N ILE A 165 20.69 -4.74 9.76
CA ILE A 165 19.72 -5.11 10.80
C ILE A 165 18.78 -3.94 11.12
N TRP A 166 19.31 -2.70 11.16
CA TRP A 166 18.49 -1.52 11.35
C TRP A 166 17.51 -1.30 10.19
N VAL A 167 17.99 -1.40 8.96
CA VAL A 167 17.15 -1.27 7.76
C VAL A 167 16.08 -2.37 7.73
N ALA A 168 16.44 -3.59 8.15
CA ALA A 168 15.49 -4.69 8.34
C ALA A 168 14.41 -4.35 9.39
N ALA A 169 14.80 -3.79 10.54
CA ALA A 169 13.85 -3.36 11.57
C ALA A 169 12.89 -2.28 11.05
N MET A 170 13.40 -1.31 10.27
CA MET A 170 12.56 -0.31 9.61
C MET A 170 11.59 -0.95 8.62
N LYS A 171 12.02 -1.95 7.84
CA LYS A 171 11.13 -2.70 6.94
C LYS A 171 10.04 -3.44 7.71
N MET A 172 10.32 -4.00 8.87
CA MET A 172 9.32 -4.72 9.69
C MET A 172 8.18 -3.82 10.17
N ILE A 173 8.41 -2.53 10.40
CA ILE A 173 7.37 -1.57 10.77
C ILE A 173 6.28 -1.46 9.70
N HIS A 174 6.61 -1.76 8.43
CA HIS A 174 5.63 -1.78 7.34
C HIS A 174 4.48 -2.75 7.56
N SER A 175 4.73 -3.87 8.26
CA SER A 175 3.68 -4.84 8.60
C SER A 175 2.55 -4.24 9.42
N LEU A 176 2.80 -3.17 10.17
CA LEU A 176 1.81 -2.45 10.97
C LEU A 176 1.09 -1.36 10.16
N GLU A 177 1.85 -0.54 9.42
CA GLU A 177 1.29 0.63 8.75
C GLU A 177 0.41 0.27 7.55
N LYS A 178 0.77 -0.76 6.77
CA LYS A 178 0.05 -1.14 5.56
C LYS A 178 -1.37 -1.65 5.82
N PRO A 179 -1.61 -2.58 6.78
CA PRO A 179 -2.97 -2.93 7.20
C PRO A 179 -3.75 -1.72 7.70
N LEU A 180 -3.08 -0.82 8.45
CA LEU A 180 -3.72 0.36 9.01
C LEU A 180 -4.22 1.31 7.92
N ILE A 181 -3.39 1.62 6.92
CA ILE A 181 -3.78 2.42 5.75
C ILE A 181 -4.95 1.75 5.04
N LEU A 182 -4.84 0.45 4.76
CA LEU A 182 -5.85 -0.28 4.00
C LEU A 182 -7.24 -0.20 4.65
N VAL A 183 -7.33 -0.56 5.92
CA VAL A 183 -8.62 -0.58 6.64
C VAL A 183 -9.14 0.84 6.82
N ALA A 184 -8.25 1.79 7.13
CA ALA A 184 -8.64 3.18 7.33
C ALA A 184 -9.14 3.85 6.05
N ILE A 185 -8.54 3.57 4.88
CA ILE A 185 -9.01 4.08 3.58
C ILE A 185 -10.42 3.59 3.29
N PHE A 186 -10.67 2.28 3.38
CA PHE A 186 -12.00 1.75 3.12
C PHE A 186 -13.04 2.34 4.08
N LYS A 187 -12.71 2.44 5.36
CA LYS A 187 -13.60 3.08 6.33
C LYS A 187 -13.82 4.56 6.01
N TYR A 188 -12.76 5.31 5.67
CA TYR A 188 -12.86 6.71 5.33
C TYR A 188 -13.78 6.94 4.12
N ILE A 189 -13.63 6.11 3.08
CA ILE A 189 -14.49 6.16 1.89
C ILE A 189 -15.94 5.88 2.25
N THR A 190 -16.22 4.81 3.01
CA THR A 190 -17.59 4.43 3.35
C THR A 190 -18.30 5.40 4.30
N VAL A 191 -17.54 6.15 5.10
CA VAL A 191 -18.12 7.14 6.05
C VAL A 191 -18.30 8.52 5.39
N ASN A 192 -17.40 8.91 4.49
CA ASN A 192 -17.38 10.28 3.96
C ASN A 192 -17.94 10.41 2.54
N PHE A 193 -18.20 9.30 1.84
CA PHE A 193 -18.68 9.27 0.46
C PHE A 193 -19.85 8.29 0.30
N ASP A 194 -20.55 8.37 -0.81
CA ASP A 194 -21.62 7.43 -1.16
C ASP A 194 -21.03 6.02 -1.32
N GLN A 195 -21.59 5.06 -0.58
CA GLN A 195 -21.12 3.67 -0.59
C GLN A 195 -21.17 3.03 -1.98
N ARG A 196 -22.10 3.47 -2.86
CA ARG A 196 -22.21 3.02 -4.25
C ARG A 196 -20.98 3.35 -5.07
N LEU A 197 -20.27 4.44 -4.71
CA LEU A 197 -19.07 4.91 -5.39
C LEU A 197 -17.76 4.33 -4.81
N SER A 198 -17.83 3.53 -3.75
CA SER A 198 -16.63 3.05 -3.06
C SER A 198 -15.67 2.28 -3.96
N SER A 199 -16.18 1.39 -4.81
CA SER A 199 -15.36 0.65 -5.78
C SER A 199 -14.74 1.59 -6.83
N THR A 200 -15.52 2.56 -7.32
CA THR A 200 -15.04 3.56 -8.29
C THR A 200 -13.97 4.45 -7.67
N MET A 201 -14.15 4.88 -6.43
CA MET A 201 -13.14 5.65 -5.71
C MET A 201 -11.83 4.87 -5.54
N TYR A 202 -11.91 3.58 -5.23
CA TYR A 202 -10.74 2.74 -5.11
C TYR A 202 -10.03 2.57 -6.47
N LEU A 203 -10.77 2.40 -7.56
CA LEU A 203 -10.19 2.33 -8.91
C LEU A 203 -9.55 3.67 -9.33
N LEU A 204 -10.20 4.80 -9.04
CA LEU A 204 -9.63 6.12 -9.30
C LEU A 204 -8.33 6.33 -8.50
N TYR A 205 -8.30 5.90 -7.24
CA TYR A 205 -7.09 5.92 -6.43
C TYR A 205 -5.96 5.10 -7.08
N LEU A 206 -6.24 3.85 -7.49
CA LEU A 206 -5.23 3.01 -8.15
C LEU A 206 -4.73 3.65 -9.45
N PHE A 207 -5.63 4.20 -10.26
CA PHE A 207 -5.29 4.87 -11.51
C PHE A 207 -4.40 6.10 -11.27
N MET A 208 -4.83 7.00 -10.39
CA MET A 208 -4.04 8.19 -10.03
C MET A 208 -2.69 7.80 -9.44
N GLY A 209 -2.67 6.77 -8.59
CA GLY A 209 -1.45 6.23 -8.03
C GLY A 209 -0.46 5.75 -9.09
N SER A 210 -0.94 4.97 -10.06
CA SER A 210 -0.11 4.49 -11.17
C SER A 210 0.45 5.61 -12.03
N LEU A 211 -0.34 6.67 -12.28
CA LEU A 211 0.15 7.86 -13.00
C LEU A 211 1.27 8.57 -12.21
N VAL A 212 1.08 8.76 -10.91
CA VAL A 212 2.08 9.41 -10.05
C VAL A 212 3.36 8.60 -10.02
N VAL A 213 3.27 7.29 -9.78
CA VAL A 213 4.44 6.38 -9.77
C VAL A 213 5.16 6.42 -11.12
N SER A 214 4.44 6.41 -12.25
CA SER A 214 5.04 6.48 -13.59
C SER A 214 5.86 7.74 -13.82
N VAL A 215 5.42 8.88 -13.27
CA VAL A 215 6.14 10.16 -13.40
C VAL A 215 7.28 10.26 -12.38
N PHE A 216 7.05 9.83 -11.14
CA PHE A 216 8.02 10.00 -10.06
C PHE A 216 9.13 8.95 -10.08
N SER A 217 8.89 7.72 -10.56
CA SER A 217 9.91 6.67 -10.55
C SER A 217 11.19 7.04 -11.32
N PRO A 218 11.15 7.62 -12.54
CA PRO A 218 12.35 8.08 -13.22
C PRO A 218 13.07 9.20 -12.46
N ILE A 219 12.33 10.14 -11.89
CA ILE A 219 12.89 11.27 -11.12
C ILE A 219 13.63 10.75 -9.90
N VAL A 220 13.00 9.87 -9.12
CA VAL A 220 13.59 9.30 -7.91
C VAL A 220 14.71 8.33 -8.26
N GLY A 221 14.60 7.60 -9.40
CA GLY A 221 15.70 6.79 -9.93
C GLY A 221 16.96 7.64 -10.15
N HIS A 222 16.82 8.78 -10.78
CA HIS A 222 17.92 9.73 -10.97
C HIS A 222 18.44 10.32 -9.65
N MET A 223 17.55 10.57 -8.68
CA MET A 223 17.97 11.03 -7.34
C MET A 223 18.84 9.98 -6.63
N TYR A 224 18.57 8.68 -6.76
CA TYR A 224 19.42 7.64 -6.20
C TYR A 224 20.84 7.63 -6.80
N GLU A 225 20.96 7.94 -8.09
CA GLU A 225 22.26 8.01 -8.76
C GLU A 225 23.07 9.24 -8.33
N VAL A 226 22.42 10.39 -8.19
CA VAL A 226 23.11 11.68 -7.93
C VAL A 226 23.29 11.94 -6.42
N LEU A 227 22.26 11.65 -5.60
CA LEU A 227 22.22 11.99 -4.18
C LEU A 227 22.49 10.80 -3.24
N ASN A 228 22.59 9.59 -3.77
CA ASN A 228 22.60 8.33 -3.05
C ASN A 228 21.28 7.95 -2.34
N PHE A 229 21.20 6.71 -1.81
CA PHE A 229 19.99 6.18 -1.16
C PHE A 229 19.62 6.92 0.13
N PRO A 230 20.54 7.15 1.11
CA PRO A 230 20.17 7.80 2.36
C PRO A 230 19.54 9.18 2.18
N ILE A 231 20.15 10.05 1.37
CA ILE A 231 19.62 11.41 1.15
C ILE A 231 18.27 11.36 0.46
N THR A 232 18.13 10.50 -0.56
CA THR A 232 16.85 10.31 -1.26
C THR A 232 15.76 9.83 -0.31
N TYR A 233 16.07 8.93 0.63
CA TYR A 233 15.10 8.46 1.63
C TYR A 233 14.68 9.57 2.60
N VAL A 234 15.60 10.45 3.02
CA VAL A 234 15.23 11.63 3.82
C VAL A 234 14.27 12.53 3.05
N ILE A 235 14.53 12.78 1.79
CA ILE A 235 13.67 13.63 0.94
C ILE A 235 12.28 12.99 0.79
N LEU A 236 12.21 11.71 0.39
CA LEU A 236 10.93 11.00 0.22
C LEU A 236 10.12 10.92 1.51
N GLY A 237 10.77 10.58 2.63
CA GLY A 237 10.13 10.53 3.92
C GLY A 237 9.66 11.91 4.40
N SER A 238 10.42 12.98 4.12
CA SER A 238 10.03 14.36 4.42
C SER A 238 8.82 14.80 3.60
N ILE A 239 8.74 14.42 2.32
CA ILE A 239 7.57 14.66 1.47
C ILE A 239 6.36 13.94 2.07
N ALA A 240 6.46 12.65 2.41
CA ALA A 240 5.36 11.90 3.02
C ALA A 240 4.92 12.52 4.36
N GLY A 241 5.87 13.01 5.18
CA GLY A 241 5.59 13.71 6.42
C GLY A 241 4.85 15.03 6.21
N LEU A 242 5.29 15.83 5.23
CA LEU A 242 4.63 17.08 4.87
C LEU A 242 3.17 16.84 4.43
N PHE A 243 2.94 15.87 3.54
CA PHE A 243 1.58 15.54 3.10
C PHE A 243 0.74 14.96 4.25
N THR A 244 1.33 14.24 5.19
CA THR A 244 0.64 13.77 6.39
C THR A 244 0.21 14.95 7.28
N ILE A 245 1.08 15.95 7.48
CA ILE A 245 0.77 17.16 8.25
C ILE A 245 -0.35 17.97 7.56
N ILE A 246 -0.28 18.17 6.25
CA ILE A 246 -1.33 18.85 5.49
C ILE A 246 -2.66 18.10 5.66
N SER A 247 -2.62 16.76 5.66
CA SER A 247 -3.79 15.92 5.80
C SER A 247 -4.45 15.99 7.17
N CYS A 248 -3.74 16.40 8.22
CA CYS A 248 -4.34 16.70 9.52
C CYS A 248 -5.43 17.79 9.42
N PHE A 249 -5.23 18.74 8.51
CA PHE A 249 -6.13 19.88 8.35
C PHE A 249 -7.16 19.68 7.22
N THR A 250 -6.83 18.88 6.22
CA THR A 250 -7.65 18.72 5.01
C THR A 250 -8.59 17.53 5.07
N LEU A 251 -8.22 16.43 5.71
CA LEU A 251 -9.10 15.27 5.84
C LEU A 251 -10.27 15.58 6.78
N THR A 252 -11.46 15.18 6.36
CA THR A 252 -12.69 15.35 7.14
C THR A 252 -12.72 14.36 8.30
N ALA A 253 -13.13 14.80 9.48
CA ALA A 253 -13.37 13.90 10.61
C ALA A 253 -14.55 12.97 10.32
N ASP A 254 -14.49 11.73 10.86
CA ASP A 254 -15.62 10.81 10.77
C ASP A 254 -16.85 11.45 11.41
N LYS A 255 -17.98 11.45 10.71
CA LYS A 255 -19.26 11.89 11.33
C LYS A 255 -19.61 10.89 12.44
N LYS A 256 -19.92 11.38 13.64
CA LYS A 256 -20.42 10.53 14.72
C LYS A 256 -21.71 9.84 14.26
N ASN A 257 -21.84 8.54 14.57
CA ASN A 257 -23.04 7.75 14.29
C ASN A 257 -24.29 8.52 14.77
N GLY A 258 -25.09 9.03 13.86
CA GLY A 258 -26.34 9.74 14.15
C GLY A 258 -26.77 10.77 13.12
N GLU A 259 -25.85 11.40 12.42
CA GLU A 259 -26.18 12.37 11.36
C GLU A 259 -26.14 11.67 9.99
N ARG A 260 -27.28 11.11 9.60
CA ARG A 260 -27.49 10.65 8.22
C ARG A 260 -27.57 11.87 7.30
N TYR A 261 -26.97 11.74 6.16
CA TYR A 261 -26.96 12.64 5.02
C TYR A 261 -28.34 13.29 4.80
N LEU A 262 -28.45 14.56 5.12
CA LEU A 262 -29.42 15.48 4.57
C LEU A 262 -28.62 16.73 4.19
N GLU A 263 -28.01 16.69 2.98
CA GLU A 263 -27.74 17.85 2.14
C GLU A 263 -27.17 17.36 0.80
#